data_d426a40784ece7b63f6a20c08454ddd4
#
_entry.id   d426a40784ece7b63f6a20c08454ddd4
#
_cell.length_a   1.000
_cell.length_b   1.000
_cell.length_c   1.000
_cell.angle_alpha   90.00
_cell.angle_beta   90.00
_cell.angle_gamma   90.00
#
_symmetry.space_group_name_H-M   'P 1'
#
loop_
_entity.id
_entity.type
_entity.pdbx_description
1 polymer ?
#
loop_
_entity_poly.entity_id
_entity_poly.type
_entity_poly.pdbx_seq_one_letter_code
_entity_poly.pdbx_strand_id
1 'polypeptide(L)'
;MQKKMNSIEAFRFIFMLIICIWHYQSTEALAHGYMAVEFFFMLSGVLMFFSANKEEALGTFEYTMKKVKRFAPDCLLLIVYVNLRHMILPALLGRKELDVSWLLQALPESLFLQNIGIYTGGVNFPMWYVSVLLFGGAFVYALLRFDKRLTVSI
;
A
#
# COMPACT_ATOMS: atom_id res chain seq x y z
N MET A 1 -18.66 -7.51 -20.18
CA MET A 1 -17.93 -6.85 -19.05
C MET A 1 -17.20 -7.84 -18.15
N GLN A 2 -17.80 -8.98 -17.77
CA GLN A 2 -17.22 -10.00 -16.88
C GLN A 2 -15.90 -10.61 -17.38
N LYS A 3 -15.77 -10.89 -18.67
CA LYS A 3 -14.53 -11.45 -19.27
C LYS A 3 -13.32 -10.50 -19.19
N LYS A 4 -13.56 -9.19 -19.24
CA LYS A 4 -12.51 -8.16 -19.12
C LYS A 4 -12.00 -8.00 -17.68
N MET A 5 -12.84 -8.23 -16.69
CA MET A 5 -12.46 -8.20 -15.27
C MET A 5 -11.59 -9.41 -14.89
N ASN A 6 -11.88 -10.60 -15.45
CA ASN A 6 -11.07 -11.80 -15.21
C ASN A 6 -9.61 -11.64 -15.67
N SER A 7 -9.39 -10.92 -16.79
CA SER A 7 -8.03 -10.65 -17.27
C SER A 7 -7.25 -9.75 -16.32
N ILE A 8 -7.87 -8.69 -15.80
CA ILE A 8 -7.22 -7.78 -14.83
C ILE A 8 -6.86 -8.53 -13.53
N GLU A 9 -7.75 -9.39 -13.05
CA GLU A 9 -7.50 -10.20 -11.86
C GLU A 9 -6.36 -11.21 -12.08
N ALA A 10 -6.29 -11.83 -13.28
CA ALA A 10 -5.19 -12.71 -13.64
C ALA A 10 -3.84 -11.97 -13.66
N PHE A 11 -3.79 -10.77 -14.26
CA PHE A 11 -2.58 -9.92 -14.23
C PHE A 11 -2.20 -9.50 -12.81
N ARG A 12 -3.16 -9.12 -11.97
CA ARG A 12 -2.91 -8.81 -10.56
C ARG A 12 -2.25 -9.98 -9.84
N PHE A 13 -2.75 -11.19 -10.06
CA PHE A 13 -2.19 -12.39 -9.44
C PHE A 13 -0.77 -12.65 -9.91
N ILE A 14 -0.51 -12.57 -11.23
CA ILE A 14 0.82 -12.77 -11.80
C ILE A 14 1.81 -11.74 -11.26
N PHE A 15 1.48 -10.46 -11.28
CA PHE A 15 2.36 -9.40 -10.80
C PHE A 15 2.57 -9.47 -9.28
N MET A 16 1.58 -9.90 -8.50
CA MET A 16 1.76 -10.18 -7.07
C MET A 16 2.78 -11.30 -6.86
N LEU A 17 2.71 -12.39 -7.62
CA LEU A 17 3.70 -13.48 -7.54
C LEU A 17 5.11 -12.99 -7.92
N ILE A 18 5.24 -12.16 -8.95
CA ILE A 18 6.53 -11.56 -9.35
C ILE A 18 7.12 -10.74 -8.19
N ILE A 19 6.33 -9.92 -7.52
CA ILE A 19 6.77 -9.15 -6.35
C ILE A 19 7.20 -10.06 -5.21
N CYS A 20 6.42 -11.11 -4.90
CA CYS A 20 6.77 -12.06 -3.85
C CYS A 20 8.09 -12.78 -4.14
N ILE A 21 8.28 -13.26 -5.36
CA ILE A 21 9.51 -13.96 -5.77
C ILE A 21 10.69 -13.00 -5.74
N TRP A 22 10.51 -11.77 -6.23
CA TRP A 22 11.55 -10.74 -6.23
C TRP A 22 12.03 -10.38 -4.81
N HIS A 23 11.11 -10.31 -3.83
CA HIS A 23 11.47 -10.08 -2.43
C HIS A 23 12.12 -11.30 -1.75
N TYR A 24 11.79 -12.50 -2.21
CA TYR A 24 12.32 -13.74 -1.64
C TYR A 24 13.68 -14.13 -2.24
N GLN A 25 13.83 -13.97 -3.55
CA GLN A 25 15.05 -14.29 -4.29
C GLN A 25 15.37 -13.15 -5.27
N SER A 26 16.40 -12.37 -4.99
CA SER A 26 16.96 -11.42 -5.95
C SER A 26 17.76 -12.18 -7.01
N THR A 27 17.07 -12.86 -7.92
CA THR A 27 17.71 -13.48 -9.09
C THR A 27 17.82 -12.44 -10.21
N GLU A 28 18.88 -12.54 -11.03
CA GLU A 28 19.06 -11.65 -12.19
C GLU A 28 17.83 -11.67 -13.13
N ALA A 29 17.16 -12.83 -13.25
CA ALA A 29 15.94 -13.00 -14.04
C ALA A 29 14.76 -12.11 -13.58
N LEU A 30 14.75 -11.67 -12.33
CA LEU A 30 13.72 -10.82 -11.74
C LEU A 30 14.27 -9.48 -11.25
N ALA A 31 15.44 -9.04 -11.76
CA ALA A 31 16.04 -7.75 -11.41
C ALA A 31 15.08 -6.56 -11.58
N HIS A 32 14.09 -6.68 -12.46
CA HIS A 32 13.06 -5.68 -12.75
C HIS A 32 11.71 -5.95 -12.07
N GLY A 33 11.66 -6.76 -11.01
CA GLY A 33 10.42 -7.06 -10.28
C GLY A 33 9.69 -5.83 -9.74
N TYR A 34 10.40 -4.71 -9.54
CA TYR A 34 9.81 -3.41 -9.17
C TYR A 34 8.79 -2.88 -10.22
N MET A 35 8.92 -3.24 -11.50
CA MET A 35 7.95 -2.85 -12.54
C MET A 35 6.55 -3.39 -12.25
N ALA A 36 6.44 -4.50 -11.53
CA ALA A 36 5.16 -5.01 -11.08
C ALA A 36 4.48 -4.07 -10.07
N VAL A 37 5.24 -3.35 -9.27
CA VAL A 37 4.72 -2.31 -8.35
C VAL A 37 4.16 -1.12 -9.15
N GLU A 38 4.85 -0.71 -10.20
CA GLU A 38 4.39 0.37 -11.10
C GLU A 38 3.07 0.01 -11.76
N PHE A 39 2.90 -1.24 -12.19
CA PHE A 39 1.60 -1.73 -12.69
C PHE A 39 0.47 -1.53 -11.68
N PHE A 40 0.70 -1.83 -10.40
CA PHE A 40 -0.32 -1.62 -9.38
C PHE A 40 -0.61 -0.14 -9.12
N PHE A 41 0.37 0.75 -9.23
CA PHE A 41 0.14 2.19 -9.17
C PHE A 41 -0.70 2.68 -10.35
N MET A 42 -0.35 2.29 -11.58
CA MET A 42 -1.12 2.64 -12.78
C MET A 42 -2.56 2.13 -12.69
N LEU A 43 -2.75 0.87 -12.33
CA LEU A 43 -4.08 0.29 -12.16
C LEU A 43 -4.90 1.02 -11.09
N SER A 44 -4.26 1.39 -9.98
CA SER A 44 -4.90 2.17 -8.91
C SER A 44 -5.31 3.55 -9.39
N GLY A 45 -4.49 4.22 -10.21
CA GLY A 45 -4.81 5.50 -10.84
C GLY A 45 -6.03 5.41 -11.78
N VAL A 46 -6.07 4.38 -12.63
CA VAL A 46 -7.21 4.13 -13.53
C VAL A 46 -8.50 3.90 -12.74
N LEU A 47 -8.46 3.04 -11.72
CA LEU A 47 -9.64 2.77 -10.88
C LEU A 47 -10.08 4.00 -10.08
N MET A 48 -9.14 4.83 -9.69
CA MET A 48 -9.39 6.11 -9.00
C MET A 48 -10.09 7.10 -9.92
N PHE A 49 -9.62 7.24 -11.15
CA PHE A 49 -10.25 8.08 -12.17
C PHE A 49 -11.70 7.68 -12.40
N PHE A 50 -11.98 6.40 -12.61
CA PHE A 50 -13.35 5.90 -12.75
C PHE A 50 -14.20 6.16 -11.49
N SER A 51 -13.60 6.03 -10.29
CA SER A 51 -14.32 6.30 -9.04
C SER A 51 -14.66 7.78 -8.85
N ALA A 52 -13.74 8.68 -9.24
CA ALA A 52 -13.94 10.13 -9.14
C ALA A 52 -15.01 10.64 -10.13
N ASN A 53 -15.16 9.96 -11.27
CA ASN A 53 -16.09 10.36 -12.34
C ASN A 53 -17.51 9.75 -12.22
N LYS A 54 -17.80 9.00 -11.17
CA LYS A 54 -19.16 8.52 -10.90
C LYS A 54 -20.08 9.70 -10.55
N GLU A 55 -21.38 9.55 -10.83
CA GLU A 55 -22.39 10.53 -10.43
C GLU A 55 -22.43 10.72 -8.91
N GLU A 56 -22.43 9.59 -8.16
CA GLU A 56 -22.37 9.54 -6.70
C GLU A 56 -20.94 9.25 -6.21
N ALA A 57 -19.96 10.05 -6.66
CA ALA A 57 -18.60 9.88 -6.21
C ALA A 57 -18.44 10.36 -4.75
N LEU A 58 -17.76 9.52 -3.95
CA LEU A 58 -17.45 9.80 -2.54
C LEU A 58 -16.63 11.10 -2.39
N GLY A 59 -16.73 11.74 -1.24
CA GLY A 59 -15.79 12.79 -0.84
C GLY A 59 -14.36 12.22 -0.70
N THR A 60 -13.35 13.08 -0.83
CA THR A 60 -11.93 12.64 -0.77
C THR A 60 -11.62 11.92 0.55
N PHE A 61 -12.11 12.46 1.67
CA PHE A 61 -11.91 11.84 2.98
C PHE A 61 -12.56 10.46 3.08
N GLU A 62 -13.81 10.34 2.65
CA GLU A 62 -14.56 9.08 2.68
C GLU A 62 -13.91 8.02 1.77
N TYR A 63 -13.48 8.43 0.57
CA TYR A 63 -12.76 7.58 -0.36
C TYR A 63 -11.47 7.03 0.25
N THR A 64 -10.66 7.92 0.87
CA THR A 64 -9.41 7.55 1.51
C THR A 64 -9.65 6.66 2.72
N MET A 65 -10.62 7.00 3.57
CA MET A 65 -10.95 6.22 4.75
C MET A 65 -11.47 4.83 4.41
N LYS A 66 -12.20 4.67 3.31
CA LYS A 66 -12.61 3.36 2.79
C LYS A 66 -11.40 2.50 2.41
N LYS A 67 -10.36 3.10 1.84
CA LYS A 67 -9.10 2.39 1.54
C LYS A 67 -8.32 2.05 2.81
N VAL A 68 -8.20 2.99 3.75
CA VAL A 68 -7.57 2.73 5.06
C VAL A 68 -8.24 1.55 5.75
N LYS A 69 -9.56 1.56 5.88
CA LYS A 69 -10.31 0.46 6.51
C LYS A 69 -10.11 -0.89 5.81
N ARG A 70 -9.83 -0.88 4.51
CA ARG A 70 -9.56 -2.10 3.74
C ARG A 70 -8.15 -2.65 3.99
N PHE A 71 -7.14 -1.77 4.07
CA PHE A 71 -5.73 -2.18 4.19
C PHE A 71 -5.27 -2.32 5.65
N ALA A 72 -5.84 -1.54 6.58
CA ALA A 72 -5.37 -1.49 7.95
C ALA A 72 -5.35 -2.86 8.66
N PRO A 73 -6.36 -3.74 8.55
CA PRO A 73 -6.32 -5.03 9.22
C PRO A 73 -5.12 -5.88 8.80
N ASP A 74 -4.87 -6.00 7.49
CA ASP A 74 -3.78 -6.81 6.94
C ASP A 74 -2.41 -6.21 7.31
N CYS A 75 -2.28 -4.89 7.21
CA CYS A 75 -1.05 -4.17 7.57
C CYS A 75 -0.73 -4.30 9.07
N LEU A 76 -1.71 -4.11 9.94
CA LEU A 76 -1.53 -4.27 11.38
C LEU A 76 -1.17 -5.70 11.76
N LEU A 77 -1.80 -6.69 11.13
CA LEU A 77 -1.48 -8.09 11.34
C LEU A 77 -0.04 -8.41 10.93
N LEU A 78 0.42 -7.88 9.80
CA LEU A 78 1.81 -8.02 9.34
C LEU A 78 2.80 -7.34 10.29
N ILE A 79 2.51 -6.14 10.79
CA ILE A 79 3.34 -5.44 11.78
C ILE A 79 3.49 -6.30 13.04
N VAL A 80 2.38 -6.81 13.57
CA VAL A 80 2.38 -7.69 14.74
C VAL A 80 3.19 -8.95 14.48
N TYR A 81 2.99 -9.60 13.34
CA TYR A 81 3.72 -10.82 12.95
C TYR A 81 5.23 -10.58 12.87
N VAL A 82 5.66 -9.51 12.19
CA VAL A 82 7.09 -9.19 12.01
C VAL A 82 7.74 -8.88 13.37
N ASN A 83 7.09 -8.07 14.22
CA ASN A 83 7.61 -7.77 15.55
C ASN A 83 7.66 -9.02 16.45
N LEU A 84 6.63 -9.85 16.42
CA LEU A 84 6.60 -11.11 17.17
C LEU A 84 7.75 -12.03 16.75
N ARG A 85 7.92 -12.23 15.44
CA ARG A 85 8.92 -13.14 14.90
C ARG A 85 10.37 -12.66 15.08
N HIS A 86 10.63 -11.39 14.82
CA HIS A 86 12.01 -10.88 14.72
C HIS A 86 12.52 -10.21 16.00
N MET A 87 11.64 -9.86 16.91
CA MET A 87 12.00 -9.18 18.15
C MET A 87 11.50 -9.92 19.40
N ILE A 88 10.19 -10.07 19.56
CA ILE A 88 9.61 -10.56 20.81
C ILE A 88 9.98 -12.00 21.07
N LEU A 89 9.78 -12.89 20.10
CA LEU A 89 10.06 -14.34 20.27
C LEU A 89 11.55 -14.62 20.48
N PRO A 90 12.50 -14.03 19.71
CA PRO A 90 13.92 -14.18 19.99
C PRO A 90 14.35 -13.64 21.36
N ALA A 91 13.76 -12.53 21.81
CA ALA A 91 14.04 -11.97 23.14
C ALA A 91 13.55 -12.91 24.26
N LEU A 92 12.32 -13.44 24.15
CA LEU A 92 11.77 -14.41 25.11
C LEU A 92 12.58 -15.71 25.19
N LEU A 93 13.22 -16.12 24.07
CA LEU A 93 14.09 -17.28 24.01
C LEU A 93 15.55 -17.01 24.43
N GLY A 94 15.84 -15.78 24.91
CA GLY A 94 17.20 -15.37 25.31
C GLY A 94 18.21 -15.31 24.16
N ARG A 95 17.73 -15.26 22.91
CA ARG A 95 18.58 -15.23 21.71
C ARG A 95 18.92 -13.82 21.24
N LYS A 96 18.20 -12.81 21.72
CA LYS A 96 18.36 -11.40 21.36
C LYS A 96 17.87 -10.53 22.51
N GLU A 97 18.50 -9.36 22.71
CA GLU A 97 17.96 -8.35 23.62
C GLU A 97 16.73 -7.66 23.02
N LEU A 98 15.82 -7.23 23.89
CA LEU A 98 14.63 -6.49 23.47
C LEU A 98 15.03 -5.06 23.09
N ASP A 99 14.92 -4.73 21.83
CA ASP A 99 15.20 -3.40 21.32
C ASP A 99 13.90 -2.58 21.24
N VAL A 100 13.73 -1.68 22.19
CA VAL A 100 12.54 -0.80 22.26
C VAL A 100 12.48 0.15 21.06
N SER A 101 13.63 0.58 20.51
CA SER A 101 13.65 1.45 19.32
C SER A 101 13.06 0.78 18.10
N TRP A 102 13.30 -0.52 17.96
CA TRP A 102 12.67 -1.34 16.93
C TRP A 102 11.14 -1.42 17.08
N LEU A 103 10.66 -1.62 18.31
CA LEU A 103 9.22 -1.68 18.57
C LEU A 103 8.55 -0.33 18.31
N LEU A 104 9.22 0.79 18.63
CA LEU A 104 8.71 2.13 18.36
C LEU A 104 8.55 2.42 16.86
N GLN A 105 9.31 1.76 15.99
CA GLN A 105 9.15 1.88 14.54
C GLN A 105 7.79 1.35 14.04
N ALA A 106 7.14 0.49 14.79
CA ALA A 106 5.79 0.01 14.46
C ALA A 106 4.72 1.12 14.52
N LEU A 107 4.95 2.20 15.30
CA LEU A 107 3.99 3.31 15.42
C LEU A 107 3.81 4.09 14.09
N PRO A 108 4.87 4.66 13.47
CA PRO A 108 4.70 5.34 12.19
C PRO A 108 4.25 4.38 11.07
N GLU A 109 4.61 3.10 11.13
CA GLU A 109 4.10 2.11 10.18
C GLU A 109 2.60 1.89 10.31
N SER A 110 2.10 1.72 11.54
CA SER A 110 0.67 1.53 11.80
C SER A 110 -0.18 2.74 11.39
N LEU A 111 0.44 3.93 11.33
CA LEU A 111 -0.16 5.17 10.83
C LEU A 111 0.07 5.39 9.32
N PHE A 112 0.65 4.43 8.60
CA PHE A 112 0.99 4.51 7.17
C PHE A 112 1.90 5.70 6.80
N LEU A 113 2.81 6.12 7.69
CA LEU A 113 3.70 7.26 7.48
C LEU A 113 5.01 6.89 6.78
N GLN A 114 5.16 5.65 6.32
CA GLN A 114 6.36 5.15 5.68
C GLN A 114 6.55 5.72 4.27
N ASN A 115 7.75 6.23 3.98
CA ASN A 115 8.15 6.76 2.66
C ASN A 115 7.26 7.87 2.06
N ILE A 116 6.58 8.65 2.90
CA ILE A 116 5.83 9.84 2.48
C ILE A 116 6.59 11.16 2.77
N GLY A 117 7.91 11.07 2.98
CA GLY A 117 8.77 12.22 3.29
C GLY A 117 8.91 12.54 4.79
N ILE A 118 8.16 11.88 5.67
CA ILE A 118 8.21 12.07 7.13
C ILE A 118 9.06 10.96 7.78
N TYR A 119 8.92 9.73 7.33
CA TYR A 119 9.59 8.56 7.87
C TYR A 119 10.01 7.61 6.75
N THR A 120 11.29 7.27 6.68
CA THR A 120 11.88 6.42 5.64
C THR A 120 12.25 5.02 6.12
N GLY A 121 12.21 4.78 7.43
CA GLY A 121 12.47 3.47 8.03
C GLY A 121 11.26 2.56 8.01
N GLY A 122 11.37 1.44 8.70
CA GLY A 122 10.28 0.52 8.92
C GLY A 122 10.73 -0.91 9.04
N VAL A 123 10.00 -1.65 9.85
CA VAL A 123 10.21 -3.08 10.09
C VAL A 123 9.63 -3.92 8.95
N ASN A 124 8.53 -3.45 8.37
CA ASN A 124 7.86 -4.08 7.25
C ASN A 124 8.03 -3.24 5.98
N PHE A 125 9.16 -3.41 5.30
CA PHE A 125 9.52 -2.63 4.12
C PHE A 125 8.42 -2.56 3.05
N PRO A 126 7.71 -3.63 2.66
CA PRO A 126 6.66 -3.57 1.63
C PRO A 126 5.50 -2.60 1.93
N MET A 127 5.32 -2.18 3.18
CA MET A 127 4.24 -1.25 3.54
C MET A 127 4.39 0.16 2.96
N TRP A 128 5.60 0.54 2.52
CA TRP A 128 5.82 1.83 1.86
C TRP A 128 4.86 2.07 0.69
N TYR A 129 4.57 1.01 -0.07
CA TYR A 129 3.65 1.08 -1.20
C TYR A 129 2.23 1.49 -0.77
N VAL A 130 1.73 0.92 0.32
CA VAL A 130 0.40 1.24 0.85
C VAL A 130 0.34 2.69 1.33
N SER A 131 1.38 3.17 2.00
CA SER A 131 1.50 4.55 2.48
C SER A 131 1.45 5.54 1.30
N VAL A 132 2.28 5.34 0.29
CA VAL A 132 2.28 6.17 -0.93
C VAL A 132 0.93 6.09 -1.66
N LEU A 133 0.33 4.90 -1.75
CA LEU A 133 -0.98 4.71 -2.38
C LEU A 133 -2.11 5.45 -1.65
N LEU A 134 -2.06 5.52 -0.31
CA LEU A 134 -3.08 6.22 0.48
C LEU A 134 -2.92 7.74 0.37
N PHE A 135 -1.73 8.28 0.64
CA PHE A 135 -1.50 9.73 0.63
C PHE A 135 -1.46 10.31 -0.78
N GLY A 136 -0.67 9.73 -1.68
CA GLY A 136 -0.62 10.13 -3.09
C GLY A 136 -1.97 9.93 -3.77
N GLY A 137 -2.65 8.82 -3.48
CA GLY A 137 -3.99 8.55 -3.97
C GLY A 137 -5.02 9.54 -3.46
N ALA A 138 -4.98 9.94 -2.18
CA ALA A 138 -5.87 10.97 -1.64
C ALA A 138 -5.67 12.31 -2.35
N PHE A 139 -4.41 12.70 -2.57
CA PHE A 139 -4.07 13.93 -3.28
C PHE A 139 -4.58 13.93 -4.72
N VAL A 140 -4.27 12.88 -5.49
CA VAL A 140 -4.73 12.75 -6.89
C VAL A 140 -6.26 12.70 -6.96
N TYR A 141 -6.92 11.98 -6.06
CA TYR A 141 -8.37 11.93 -6.02
C TYR A 141 -8.98 13.31 -5.72
N ALA A 142 -8.39 14.08 -4.80
CA ALA A 142 -8.81 15.45 -4.51
C ALA A 142 -8.70 16.34 -5.74
N LEU A 143 -7.59 16.25 -6.50
CA LEU A 143 -7.43 17.02 -7.75
C LEU A 143 -8.48 16.66 -8.80
N LEU A 144 -8.74 15.36 -9.02
CA LEU A 144 -9.76 14.90 -9.96
C LEU A 144 -11.17 15.40 -9.58
N ARG A 145 -11.46 15.47 -8.29
CA ARG A 145 -12.74 15.98 -7.78
C ARG A 145 -12.85 17.50 -7.87
N PHE A 146 -11.73 18.19 -7.71
CA PHE A 146 -11.67 19.66 -7.82
C PHE A 146 -11.95 20.11 -9.27
N ASP A 147 -11.28 19.50 -10.24
CA ASP A 147 -11.46 19.78 -11.66
C ASP A 147 -12.93 19.56 -12.11
N LYS A 148 -13.53 18.45 -11.68
CA LYS A 148 -14.95 18.17 -11.97
C LYS A 148 -15.89 19.25 -11.39
N ARG A 149 -15.61 19.80 -10.21
CA ARG A 149 -16.40 20.87 -9.62
C ARG A 149 -16.32 22.16 -10.42
N LEU A 150 -15.15 22.49 -10.95
CA LEU A 150 -14.98 23.66 -11.81
C LEU A 150 -15.77 23.52 -13.12
N THR A 151 -15.75 22.33 -13.74
CA THR A 151 -16.44 22.07 -15.01
C THR A 151 -17.97 22.10 -14.87
N VAL A 152 -18.51 21.72 -13.71
CA VAL A 152 -19.97 21.77 -13.45
C VAL A 152 -20.45 23.18 -13.06
N SER A 153 -19.54 24.07 -12.65
CA SER A 153 -19.86 25.44 -12.21
C SER A 153 -19.82 26.46 -13.35
N ILE A 154 -19.50 26.04 -14.58
CA ILE A 154 -19.51 26.82 -15.82
C ILE A 154 -20.73 26.44 -16.66
#